data_4b1136541fc076f1667b71635d216949
#
_entry.id   4b1136541fc076f1667b71635d216949
#
_cell.length_a   1.000
_cell.length_b   1.000
_cell.length_c   1.000
_cell.angle_alpha   90.00
_cell.angle_beta   90.00
_cell.angle_gamma   90.00
#
_symmetry.space_group_name_H-M   'P 1'
#
loop_
_entity.id
_entity.type
_entity.pdbx_description
1 polymer ?
#
loop_
_entity_poly.entity_id
_entity_poly.type
_entity_poly.pdbx_seq_one_letter_code
_entity_poly.pdbx_strand_id
1 'polypeptide(L)'
;MKTYDLIIIGGGPAGLAAAVAAKDNGIDNILILERDKSLGGILQQCIHNGFGLHTFKEELTGPEYAARFIEQVEERSIEYKLNTMVMDISPEKVVTATNHEDRKSTRLN
;
A
#
# COMPACT_ATOMS: atom_id res chain seq x y z
N MET A 1 3.22 -4.56 -20.58
CA MET A 1 3.01 -5.07 -19.21
C MET A 1 4.23 -4.75 -18.37
N LYS A 2 4.01 -4.17 -17.18
CA LYS A 2 5.09 -3.89 -16.25
C LYS A 2 5.32 -5.07 -15.32
N THR A 3 6.57 -5.29 -14.96
CA THR A 3 6.96 -6.39 -14.08
C THR A 3 7.50 -5.83 -12.76
N TYR A 4 7.07 -6.44 -11.66
CA TYR A 4 7.49 -6.08 -10.30
C TYR A 4 7.99 -7.32 -9.57
N ASP A 5 8.88 -7.12 -8.62
CA ASP A 5 9.31 -8.20 -7.74
C ASP A 5 8.25 -8.54 -6.72
N LEU A 6 7.49 -7.52 -6.30
CA LEU A 6 6.42 -7.70 -5.32
C LEU A 6 5.29 -6.73 -5.64
N ILE A 7 4.06 -7.25 -5.68
CA ILE A 7 2.85 -6.44 -5.80
C ILE A 7 2.02 -6.66 -4.54
N ILE A 8 1.71 -5.58 -3.85
CA ILE A 8 0.90 -5.61 -2.63
C ILE A 8 -0.47 -5.06 -2.95
N ILE A 9 -1.49 -5.84 -2.68
CA ILE A 9 -2.87 -5.45 -2.91
C ILE A 9 -3.46 -4.95 -1.59
N GLY A 10 -3.72 -3.66 -1.56
CA GLY A 10 -4.24 -3.01 -0.37
C GLY A 10 -3.17 -2.16 0.32
N GLY A 11 -3.41 -0.86 0.40
CA GLY A 11 -2.53 0.11 1.05
C GLY A 11 -2.94 0.43 2.49
N GLY A 12 -3.55 -0.53 3.19
CA GLY A 12 -3.83 -0.42 4.61
C GLY A 12 -2.57 -0.66 5.44
N PRO A 13 -2.70 -0.71 6.78
CA PRO A 13 -1.52 -0.81 7.64
C PRO A 13 -0.66 -2.05 7.37
N ALA A 14 -1.29 -3.20 7.12
CA ALA A 14 -0.55 -4.42 6.84
C ALA A 14 0.24 -4.32 5.54
N GLY A 15 -0.38 -3.78 4.49
CA GLY A 15 0.27 -3.61 3.18
C GLY A 15 1.42 -2.62 3.23
N LEU A 16 1.24 -1.50 3.92
CA LEU A 16 2.29 -0.50 4.09
C LEU A 16 3.47 -1.09 4.86
N ALA A 17 3.22 -1.79 5.96
CA ALA A 17 4.26 -2.40 6.75
C ALA A 17 5.01 -3.48 5.95
N ALA A 18 4.28 -4.27 5.17
CA ALA A 18 4.88 -5.31 4.32
C ALA A 18 5.79 -4.68 3.26
N ALA A 19 5.37 -3.59 2.64
CA ALA A 19 6.15 -2.90 1.62
C ALA A 19 7.46 -2.35 2.20
N VAL A 20 7.38 -1.69 3.36
CA VAL A 20 8.55 -1.14 4.04
C VAL A 20 9.52 -2.25 4.43
N ALA A 21 9.01 -3.32 5.03
CA ALA A 21 9.85 -4.47 5.42
C ALA A 21 10.53 -5.13 4.22
N ALA A 22 9.80 -5.30 3.13
CA ALA A 22 10.34 -5.88 1.91
C ALA A 22 11.46 -5.00 1.33
N LYS A 23 11.24 -3.70 1.27
CA LYS A 23 12.23 -2.76 0.76
C LYS A 23 13.50 -2.79 1.61
N ASP A 24 13.33 -2.78 2.92
CA ASP A 24 14.46 -2.80 3.86
C ASP A 24 15.23 -4.13 3.83
N ASN A 25 14.62 -5.17 3.30
CA ASN A 25 15.25 -6.49 3.15
C ASN A 25 15.73 -6.77 1.71
N GLY A 26 15.83 -5.75 0.88
CA GLY A 26 16.49 -5.84 -0.41
C GLY A 26 15.61 -6.04 -1.63
N ILE A 27 14.29 -5.99 -1.48
CA ILE A 27 13.38 -6.05 -2.62
C ILE A 27 13.18 -4.63 -3.14
N ASP A 28 13.68 -4.34 -4.32
CA ASP A 28 13.68 -2.97 -4.85
C ASP A 28 12.43 -2.58 -5.64
N ASN A 29 11.88 -3.50 -6.41
CA ASN A 29 10.80 -3.21 -7.34
C ASN A 29 9.45 -3.62 -6.77
N ILE A 30 8.83 -2.72 -6.01
CA ILE A 30 7.59 -2.98 -5.26
C ILE A 30 6.49 -2.04 -5.76
N LEU A 31 5.28 -2.59 -5.89
CA LEU A 31 4.10 -1.80 -6.21
C LEU A 31 2.99 -2.09 -5.20
N ILE A 32 2.38 -1.03 -4.67
CA ILE A 32 1.18 -1.13 -3.83
C ILE A 32 0.00 -0.67 -4.66
N LEU A 33 -1.06 -1.48 -4.71
CA LEU A 33 -2.30 -1.13 -5.39
C LEU A 33 -3.39 -0.86 -4.36
N GLU A 34 -3.92 0.36 -4.36
CA GLU A 34 -4.94 0.77 -3.42
C GLU A 34 -6.20 1.24 -4.16
N ARG A 35 -7.35 0.71 -3.80
CA ARG A 35 -8.61 1.06 -4.46
C ARG A 35 -9.17 2.43 -4.05
N ASP A 36 -8.83 2.89 -2.85
CA ASP A 36 -9.28 4.18 -2.36
C ASP A 36 -8.42 5.34 -2.87
N LYS A 37 -8.83 6.54 -2.57
CA LYS A 37 -8.13 7.75 -2.99
C LYS A 37 -6.93 8.08 -2.11
N SER A 38 -6.73 7.32 -1.02
CA SER A 38 -5.61 7.53 -0.10
C SER A 38 -5.15 6.20 0.49
N LEU A 39 -3.89 6.17 0.91
CA LEU A 39 -3.33 5.05 1.66
C LEU A 39 -3.82 5.11 3.11
N GLY A 40 -3.69 4.00 3.85
CA GLY A 40 -3.99 3.94 5.28
C GLY A 40 -5.21 3.10 5.62
N GLY A 41 -6.10 2.85 4.67
CA GLY A 41 -7.25 2.00 4.88
C GLY A 41 -8.13 2.45 6.05
N ILE A 42 -8.56 1.50 6.86
CA ILE A 42 -9.46 1.75 8.00
C ILE A 42 -8.86 2.70 9.03
N LEU A 43 -7.53 2.81 9.10
CA LEU A 43 -6.88 3.71 10.04
C LEU A 43 -7.30 5.17 9.83
N GLN A 44 -7.65 5.55 8.62
CA GLN A 44 -8.06 6.93 8.32
C GLN A 44 -9.38 7.30 9.00
N GLN A 45 -10.12 6.31 9.46
CA GLN A 45 -11.41 6.50 10.15
C GLN A 45 -11.32 6.32 11.66
N CYS A 46 -10.18 5.88 12.17
CA CYS A 46 -9.98 5.59 13.58
C CYS A 46 -9.39 6.80 14.31
N ILE A 47 -10.25 7.57 14.97
CA ILE A 47 -9.84 8.83 15.61
C ILE A 47 -9.44 8.68 17.08
N HIS A 48 -9.55 7.48 17.64
CA HIS A 48 -9.10 7.24 19.01
C HIS A 48 -7.60 6.97 19.07
N ASN A 49 -6.99 7.24 20.23
CA ASN A 49 -5.56 7.00 20.44
C ASN A 49 -5.29 5.52 20.73
N GLY A 50 -4.02 5.16 20.77
CA GLY A 50 -3.57 3.80 21.11
C GLY A 50 -2.82 3.09 20.01
N PHE A 51 -2.78 3.67 18.81
CA PHE A 51 -2.01 3.08 17.71
C PHE A 51 -0.53 3.46 17.82
N GLY A 52 0.34 2.56 17.48
CA GLY A 52 1.77 2.83 17.38
C GLY A 52 2.55 2.71 18.69
N LEU A 53 1.90 2.36 19.80
CA LEU A 53 2.57 2.28 21.08
C LEU A 53 3.76 1.33 21.07
N HIS A 54 3.61 0.18 20.41
CA HIS A 54 4.68 -0.82 20.30
C HIS A 54 5.64 -0.56 19.14
N THR A 55 5.16 0.04 18.07
CA THR A 55 5.94 0.26 16.84
C THR A 55 6.74 1.56 16.90
N PHE A 56 6.10 2.66 17.28
CA PHE A 56 6.71 3.98 17.31
C PHE A 56 6.92 4.51 18.73
N LYS A 57 6.48 3.77 19.74
CA LYS A 57 6.56 4.15 21.15
C LYS A 57 5.83 5.45 21.46
N GLU A 58 4.79 5.74 20.69
CA GLU A 58 3.92 6.90 20.86
C GLU A 58 2.47 6.46 20.69
N GLU A 59 1.56 7.07 21.44
CA GLU A 59 0.13 6.86 21.23
C GLU A 59 -0.34 7.78 20.11
N LEU A 60 -0.82 7.19 19.02
CA LEU A 60 -1.25 7.93 17.83
C LEU A 60 -2.71 7.62 17.51
N THR A 61 -3.40 8.57 16.88
CA THR A 61 -4.69 8.28 16.26
C THR A 61 -4.45 7.41 15.02
N GLY A 62 -5.51 6.81 14.48
CA GLY A 62 -5.40 6.02 13.26
C GLY A 62 -4.73 6.78 12.11
N PRO A 63 -5.22 7.99 11.75
CA PRO A 63 -4.60 8.79 10.69
C PRO A 63 -3.13 9.14 10.97
N GLU A 64 -2.78 9.43 12.22
CA GLU A 64 -1.39 9.70 12.59
C GLU A 64 -0.52 8.46 12.42
N TYR A 65 -1.03 7.28 12.83
CA TYR A 65 -0.34 6.02 12.66
C TYR A 65 -0.14 5.73 11.16
N ALA A 66 -1.20 5.91 10.36
CA ALA A 66 -1.12 5.73 8.91
C ALA A 66 -0.09 6.68 8.30
N ALA A 67 -0.07 7.94 8.72
CA ALA A 67 0.87 8.93 8.20
C ALA A 67 2.32 8.52 8.43
N ARG A 68 2.62 7.88 9.57
CA ARG A 68 3.97 7.40 9.86
C ARG A 68 4.41 6.33 8.86
N PHE A 69 3.52 5.41 8.49
CA PHE A 69 3.83 4.39 7.49
C PHE A 69 3.90 4.96 6.08
N ILE A 70 3.01 5.89 5.75
CA ILE A 70 3.01 6.55 4.44
C ILE A 70 4.31 7.32 4.24
N GLU A 71 4.76 8.02 5.27
CA GLU A 71 6.05 8.72 5.24
C GLU A 71 7.20 7.75 4.96
N GLN A 72 7.20 6.59 5.60
CA GLN A 72 8.24 5.57 5.36
C GLN A 72 8.21 5.03 3.94
N VAL A 73 7.01 4.85 3.38
CA VAL A 73 6.85 4.41 1.99
C VAL A 73 7.42 5.46 1.03
N GLU A 74 7.13 6.72 1.29
CA GLU A 74 7.62 7.82 0.45
C GLU A 74 9.14 8.02 0.57
N GLU A 75 9.69 7.92 1.77
CA GLU A 75 11.13 8.01 2.00
C GLU A 75 11.91 6.94 1.23
N ARG A 76 11.30 5.77 1.04
CA ARG A 76 11.91 4.65 0.33
C ARG A 76 11.59 4.62 -1.15
N SER A 77 10.84 5.61 -1.63
CA SER A 77 10.41 5.71 -3.03
C SER A 77 9.67 4.46 -3.51
N ILE A 78 8.86 3.86 -2.64
CA ILE A 78 8.03 2.72 -3.00
C ILE A 78 6.87 3.22 -3.86
N GLU A 79 6.70 2.62 -5.02
CA GLU A 79 5.63 3.00 -5.95
C GLU A 79 4.27 2.55 -5.43
N TYR A 80 3.25 3.40 -5.57
CA TYR A 80 1.88 3.02 -5.26
C TYR A 80 0.92 3.68 -6.25
N LYS A 81 -0.22 3.03 -6.46
CA LYS A 81 -1.28 3.55 -7.33
C LYS A 81 -2.58 3.57 -6.55
N LEU A 82 -3.17 4.75 -6.46
CA LEU A 82 -4.46 4.96 -5.81
C LEU A 82 -5.60 4.83 -6.82
N ASN A 83 -6.82 4.74 -6.34
CA ASN A 83 -8.01 4.61 -7.18
C ASN A 83 -7.89 3.44 -8.17
N THR A 84 -7.24 2.37 -7.75
CA THR A 84 -6.93 1.23 -8.60
C THR A 84 -7.47 -0.04 -7.95
N MET A 85 -8.43 -0.68 -8.62
CA MET A 85 -9.06 -1.90 -8.12
C MET A 85 -8.49 -3.11 -8.85
N VAL A 86 -8.04 -4.10 -8.09
CA VAL A 86 -7.60 -5.37 -8.65
C VAL A 86 -8.81 -6.18 -9.06
N MET A 87 -8.84 -6.60 -10.31
CA MET A 87 -9.94 -7.34 -10.90
C MET A 87 -9.67 -8.83 -10.95
N ASP A 88 -8.40 -9.22 -11.08
CA ASP A 88 -8.03 -10.62 -11.23
C ASP A 88 -6.56 -10.83 -10.95
N ILE A 89 -6.24 -12.02 -10.45
CA ILE A 89 -4.87 -12.50 -10.27
C ILE A 89 -4.80 -13.88 -10.92
N SER A 90 -4.01 -14.02 -11.96
CA SER A 90 -3.91 -15.29 -12.67
C SER A 90 -2.93 -16.25 -11.98
N PRO A 91 -3.00 -17.56 -12.29
CA PRO A 91 -2.01 -18.52 -11.78
C PRO A 91 -0.57 -18.20 -12.23
N GLU A 92 -0.40 -17.48 -13.31
CA GLU A 92 0.91 -17.03 -13.80
C GLU A 92 1.40 -15.76 -13.07
N LYS A 93 0.69 -15.33 -12.03
CA LYS A 93 1.01 -14.16 -11.23
C LYS A 93 0.88 -12.85 -12.01
N VAL A 94 -0.11 -12.79 -12.90
CA VAL A 94 -0.46 -11.56 -13.60
C VAL A 94 -1.64 -10.92 -12.88
N VAL A 95 -1.44 -9.68 -12.44
CA VAL A 95 -2.47 -8.89 -11.76
C VAL A 95 -3.12 -7.97 -12.79
N THR A 96 -4.43 -8.05 -12.90
CA THR A 96 -5.22 -7.15 -13.76
C THR A 96 -5.94 -6.15 -12.86
N ALA A 97 -5.73 -4.87 -13.11
CA ALA A 97 -6.32 -3.82 -12.30
C ALA A 97 -6.96 -2.76 -13.17
N THR A 98 -7.98 -2.11 -12.63
CA THR A 98 -8.71 -1.03 -13.30
C THR A 98 -8.50 0.26 -12.52
N ASN A 99 -8.06 1.30 -13.22
CA ASN A 99 -7.94 2.62 -12.64
C ASN A 99 -9.32 3.27 -12.65
N HIS A 100 -9.76 3.70 -11.47
CA HIS A 100 -11.10 4.25 -11.30
C HIS A 100 -11.31 5.57 -12.05
N GLU A 101 -10.25 6.35 -12.25
CA GLU A 101 -10.34 7.66 -12.87
C GLU A 101 -10.49 7.59 -14.39
N ASP A 102 -9.72 6.75 -15.05
CA ASP A 102 -9.74 6.63 -16.50
C ASP A 102 -10.39 5.36 -17.01
N ARG A 103 -10.81 4.47 -16.11
CA ARG A 103 -11.51 3.21 -16.40
C ARG A 103 -10.75 2.28 -17.35
N LYS A 104 -9.44 2.40 -17.38
CA LYS A 104 -8.60 1.51 -18.17
C LYS A 104 -8.13 0.35 -17.34
N SER A 105 -8.16 -0.84 -17.95
CA SER A 105 -7.58 -2.02 -17.33
C SER A 105 -6.07 -2.04 -17.60
N THR A 106 -5.30 -2.34 -16.57
CA THR A 106 -3.85 -2.45 -16.67
C THR A 106 -3.43 -3.81 -16.15
N ARG A 107 -2.55 -4.49 -16.87
CA ARG A 107 -1.98 -5.76 -16.42
C ARG A 107 -0.60 -5.50 -15.83
N LEU A 108 -0.39 -6.05 -14.64
CA LEU A 108 0.86 -5.90 -13.89
C LEU A 108 1.36 -7.29 -13.50
N ASN A 109 2.65 -7.43 -13.51
CA ASN A 109 3.26 -8.73 -13.20
C ASN A 109 4.35 -8.58 -12.14
#